data_f1853e37fc2a6472e97646a565befaca
#
_entry.id   f1853e37fc2a6472e97646a565befaca
#
_cell.length_a   1.000
_cell.length_b   1.000
_cell.length_c   1.000
_cell.angle_alpha   90.00
_cell.angle_beta   90.00
_cell.angle_gamma   90.00
#
_symmetry.space_group_name_H-M   'P 1'
#
loop_
_entity.id
_entity.type
_entity.pdbx_description
1 polymer ?
#
loop_
_entity_poly.entity_id
_entity_poly.type
_entity_poly.pdbx_seq_one_letter_code
_entity_poly.pdbx_strand_id
1 'polypeptide(L)'
;MVLSCEDVSLGYEGKPVVEHLNFRLEQGDYLCILGENGSGKSTLMKAILGLKSPMQGMLVRGEDLKANEIGYLPQQTVTQRDFPASVQEIVLSGFLSKRGMRPFYNKEERKIAQKNMKRLEIEPFMKKCYRDLSG
;
A
#
# COMPACT_ATOMS: atom_id res chain seq x y z
N MET A 1 -8.86 -14.56 -9.41
CA MET A 1 -9.37 -13.23 -9.00
C MET A 1 -8.54 -12.73 -7.83
N VAL A 2 -8.05 -11.49 -7.92
CA VAL A 2 -7.29 -10.83 -6.84
C VAL A 2 -8.19 -9.87 -6.06
N LEU A 3 -9.05 -9.13 -6.78
CA LEU A 3 -9.96 -8.15 -6.22
C LEU A 3 -11.19 -8.01 -7.11
N SER A 4 -12.39 -7.85 -6.54
CA SER A 4 -13.57 -7.43 -7.28
C SER A 4 -14.33 -6.35 -6.52
N CYS A 5 -14.90 -5.42 -7.27
CA CYS A 5 -15.88 -4.45 -6.82
C CYS A 5 -17.21 -4.78 -7.48
N GLU A 6 -18.26 -4.94 -6.70
CA GLU A 6 -19.60 -5.29 -7.14
C GLU A 6 -20.58 -4.25 -6.63
N ASP A 7 -21.02 -3.36 -7.52
CA ASP A 7 -21.94 -2.24 -7.25
C ASP A 7 -21.48 -1.33 -6.09
N VAL A 8 -20.17 -1.08 -6.01
CA VAL A 8 -19.57 -0.37 -4.87
C VAL A 8 -19.84 1.12 -4.95
N SER A 9 -20.44 1.67 -3.90
CA SER A 9 -20.55 3.10 -3.67
C SER A 9 -19.74 3.51 -2.43
N LEU A 10 -18.95 4.57 -2.56
CA LEU A 10 -18.05 5.08 -1.54
C LEU A 10 -18.32 6.57 -1.29
N GLY A 11 -18.25 6.99 -0.03
CA GLY A 11 -18.47 8.40 0.31
C GLY A 11 -18.23 8.69 1.78
N TYR A 12 -18.62 9.86 2.21
CA TYR A 12 -18.49 10.36 3.58
C TYR A 12 -19.82 10.95 4.04
N GLU A 13 -20.18 10.73 5.31
CA GLU A 13 -21.35 11.32 5.95
C GLU A 13 -22.66 11.16 5.14
N GLY A 14 -22.84 9.98 4.58
CA GLY A 14 -24.02 9.66 3.75
C GLY A 14 -24.01 10.24 2.33
N LYS A 15 -22.96 10.97 1.94
CA LYS A 15 -22.81 11.53 0.59
C LYS A 15 -21.85 10.69 -0.22
N PRO A 16 -22.30 10.09 -1.33
CA PRO A 16 -21.45 9.31 -2.21
C PRO A 16 -20.48 10.23 -2.97
N VAL A 17 -19.27 9.74 -3.17
CA VAL A 17 -18.23 10.37 -4.02
C VAL A 17 -17.93 9.47 -5.23
N VAL A 18 -18.12 8.18 -5.06
CA VAL A 18 -18.07 7.17 -6.13
C VAL A 18 -19.31 6.32 -6.00
N GLU A 19 -20.00 6.07 -7.11
CA GLU A 19 -21.24 5.30 -7.14
C GLU A 19 -21.16 4.18 -8.18
N HIS A 20 -21.77 3.04 -7.85
CA HIS A 20 -21.98 1.91 -8.74
C HIS A 20 -20.71 1.42 -9.43
N LEU A 21 -19.57 1.42 -8.73
CA LEU A 21 -18.31 0.99 -9.27
C LEU A 21 -18.28 -0.53 -9.42
N ASN A 22 -17.96 -0.99 -10.62
CA ASN A 22 -17.83 -2.39 -10.95
C ASN A 22 -16.54 -2.64 -11.69
N PHE A 23 -15.67 -3.50 -11.14
CA PHE A 23 -14.50 -4.02 -11.83
C PHE A 23 -13.99 -5.30 -11.17
N ARG A 24 -13.19 -6.04 -11.89
CA ARG A 24 -12.52 -7.24 -11.41
C ARG A 24 -11.05 -7.21 -11.82
N LEU A 25 -10.18 -7.65 -10.93
CA LEU A 25 -8.75 -7.77 -11.15
C LEU A 25 -8.31 -9.22 -11.02
N GLU A 26 -7.56 -9.68 -11.99
CA GLU A 26 -6.89 -10.97 -11.95
C GLU A 26 -5.39 -10.81 -11.65
N GLN A 27 -4.72 -11.90 -11.41
CA GLN A 27 -3.27 -11.89 -11.19
C GLN A 27 -2.55 -11.43 -12.46
N GLY A 28 -1.70 -10.41 -12.32
CA GLY A 28 -0.95 -9.83 -13.43
C GLY A 28 -1.61 -8.62 -14.07
N ASP A 29 -2.84 -8.28 -13.70
CA ASP A 29 -3.51 -7.10 -14.22
C ASP A 29 -2.88 -5.80 -13.71
N TYR A 30 -3.04 -4.76 -14.51
CA TYR A 30 -2.70 -3.38 -14.20
C TYR A 30 -3.95 -2.50 -14.27
N LEU A 31 -4.38 -1.95 -13.14
CA LEU A 31 -5.52 -1.04 -13.07
C LEU A 31 -5.05 0.41 -12.96
N CYS A 32 -5.45 1.25 -13.91
CA CYS A 32 -5.23 2.69 -13.86
C CYS A 32 -6.51 3.41 -13.44
N ILE A 33 -6.43 4.21 -12.36
CA ILE A 33 -7.56 5.00 -11.86
C ILE A 33 -7.34 6.45 -12.23
N LEU A 34 -8.14 6.95 -13.17
CA LEU A 34 -8.07 8.31 -13.67
C LEU A 34 -9.25 9.14 -13.15
N GLY A 35 -9.04 10.43 -12.99
CA GLY A 35 -10.09 11.38 -12.57
C GLY A 35 -9.51 12.65 -11.98
N GLU A 36 -10.34 13.67 -11.90
CA GLU A 36 -10.00 14.97 -11.30
C GLU A 36 -9.75 14.87 -9.78
N ASN A 37 -9.21 15.93 -9.19
CA ASN A 37 -9.08 16.01 -7.74
C ASN A 37 -10.48 16.01 -7.11
N GLY A 38 -10.67 15.20 -6.06
CA GLY A 38 -11.96 15.02 -5.42
C GLY A 38 -12.87 13.95 -6.03
N SER A 39 -12.49 13.31 -7.16
CA SER A 39 -13.30 12.27 -7.82
C SER A 39 -13.36 10.91 -7.07
N GLY A 40 -12.83 10.83 -5.86
CA GLY A 40 -12.92 9.60 -5.05
C GLY A 40 -11.76 8.61 -5.21
N LYS A 41 -10.71 8.90 -5.98
CA LYS A 41 -9.54 8.01 -6.16
C LYS A 41 -8.93 7.56 -4.83
N SER A 42 -8.64 8.52 -3.94
CA SER A 42 -8.10 8.22 -2.61
C SER A 42 -9.08 7.47 -1.72
N THR A 43 -10.39 7.69 -1.91
CA THR A 43 -11.45 6.99 -1.18
C THR A 43 -11.52 5.54 -1.61
N LEU A 44 -11.39 5.26 -2.92
CA LEU A 44 -11.31 3.91 -3.46
C LEU A 44 -10.04 3.20 -2.96
N MET A 45 -8.89 3.86 -2.96
CA MET A 45 -7.66 3.29 -2.41
C MET A 45 -7.81 2.91 -0.94
N LYS A 46 -8.43 3.76 -0.12
CA LYS A 46 -8.74 3.44 1.29
C LYS A 46 -9.65 2.23 1.42
N ALA A 47 -10.65 2.08 0.55
CA ALA A 47 -11.55 0.93 0.56
C ALA A 47 -10.81 -0.36 0.16
N ILE A 48 -9.97 -0.33 -0.87
CA ILE A 48 -9.11 -1.46 -1.28
C ILE A 48 -8.18 -1.89 -0.14
N LEU A 49 -7.60 -0.94 0.59
CA LEU A 49 -6.75 -1.21 1.76
C LEU A 49 -7.52 -1.70 2.99
N GLY A 50 -8.86 -1.68 2.96
CA GLY A 50 -9.71 -2.03 4.10
C GLY A 50 -9.78 -0.96 5.18
N LEU A 51 -9.34 0.26 4.88
CA LEU A 51 -9.39 1.41 5.80
C LEU A 51 -10.74 2.12 5.77
N LYS A 52 -11.61 1.74 4.82
CA LYS A 52 -12.95 2.29 4.66
C LYS A 52 -13.89 1.21 4.11
N SER A 53 -15.06 1.09 4.72
CA SER A 53 -16.12 0.21 4.22
C SER A 53 -16.93 0.90 3.13
N PRO A 54 -17.42 0.16 2.13
CA PRO A 54 -18.40 0.66 1.18
C PRO A 54 -19.69 1.11 1.89
N MET A 55 -20.34 2.12 1.32
CA MET A 55 -21.70 2.53 1.70
C MET A 55 -22.73 1.56 1.11
N GLN A 56 -22.45 1.04 -0.08
CA GLN A 56 -23.26 0.09 -0.82
C GLN A 56 -22.35 -0.84 -1.61
N GLY A 57 -22.85 -2.03 -1.93
CA GLY A 57 -22.12 -3.02 -2.72
C GLY A 57 -21.07 -3.77 -1.93
N MET A 58 -20.22 -4.50 -2.62
CA MET A 58 -19.26 -5.40 -2.01
C MET A 58 -17.87 -5.27 -2.67
N LEU A 59 -16.85 -5.13 -1.83
CA LEU A 59 -15.45 -5.21 -2.27
C LEU A 59 -14.89 -6.54 -1.75
N VAL A 60 -14.62 -7.45 -2.66
CA VAL A 60 -14.20 -8.82 -2.37
C VAL A 60 -12.73 -8.98 -2.74
N ARG A 61 -11.94 -9.44 -1.77
CA ARG A 61 -10.54 -9.87 -2.01
C ARG A 61 -10.52 -11.35 -2.31
N GLY A 62 -9.64 -11.75 -3.21
CA GLY A 62 -9.40 -13.16 -3.50
C GLY A 62 -8.93 -13.90 -2.24
N GLU A 63 -9.23 -15.21 -2.17
CA GLU A 63 -8.89 -16.05 -1.02
C GLU A 63 -7.39 -16.07 -0.70
N ASP A 64 -6.56 -15.90 -1.73
CA ASP A 64 -5.10 -15.88 -1.62
C ASP A 64 -4.53 -14.51 -1.24
N LEU A 65 -5.35 -13.44 -1.16
CA LEU A 65 -4.89 -12.08 -0.85
C LEU A 65 -5.28 -11.67 0.56
N LYS A 66 -4.32 -11.69 1.48
CA LYS A 66 -4.50 -11.17 2.83
C LYS A 66 -4.34 -9.65 2.86
N ALA A 67 -5.05 -8.97 3.77
CA ALA A 67 -4.98 -7.51 3.91
C ALA A 67 -3.55 -6.99 4.16
N ASN A 68 -2.71 -7.76 4.84
CA ASN A 68 -1.30 -7.43 5.13
C ASN A 68 -0.33 -7.75 3.98
N GLU A 69 -0.84 -8.20 2.84
CA GLU A 69 -0.05 -8.49 1.62
C GLU A 69 -0.22 -7.43 0.54
N ILE A 70 -1.07 -6.43 0.80
CA ILE A 70 -1.25 -5.28 -0.09
C ILE A 70 -0.19 -4.23 0.26
N GLY A 71 0.77 -4.03 -0.65
CA GLY A 71 1.72 -2.93 -0.56
C GLY A 71 1.06 -1.62 -1.00
N TYR A 72 1.20 -0.58 -0.19
CA TYR A 72 0.70 0.76 -0.52
C TYR A 72 1.85 1.76 -0.56
N LEU A 73 2.00 2.45 -1.67
CA LEU A 73 2.93 3.57 -1.82
C LEU A 73 2.12 4.87 -1.89
N PRO A 74 2.02 5.61 -0.77
CA PRO A 74 1.30 6.88 -0.75
C PRO A 74 2.05 7.96 -1.51
N GLN A 75 1.34 9.03 -1.87
CA GLN A 75 1.98 10.24 -2.32
C GLN A 75 2.87 10.78 -1.20
N GLN A 76 4.13 11.06 -1.51
CA GLN A 76 5.12 11.50 -0.52
C GLN A 76 4.70 12.81 0.12
N THR A 77 4.60 12.82 1.46
CA THR A 77 4.37 14.04 2.24
C THR A 77 5.70 14.62 2.75
N VAL A 78 5.73 15.92 3.05
CA VAL A 78 6.91 16.58 3.62
C VAL A 78 7.39 15.88 4.90
N THR A 79 6.47 15.47 5.76
CA THR A 79 6.78 14.75 7.01
C THR A 79 7.46 13.40 6.78
N GLN A 80 7.10 12.69 5.71
CA GLN A 80 7.72 11.42 5.35
C GLN A 80 9.14 11.62 4.79
N ARG A 81 9.36 12.76 4.12
CA ARG A 81 10.66 13.12 3.55
C ARG A 81 11.71 13.36 4.61
N ASP A 82 11.32 13.91 5.76
CA ASP A 82 12.23 14.28 6.86
C ASP A 82 12.35 13.17 7.93
N PHE A 83 11.84 11.96 7.66
CA PHE A 83 11.89 10.87 8.63
C PHE A 83 13.35 10.42 8.90
N PRO A 84 13.84 10.50 10.13
CA PRO A 84 15.24 10.24 10.47
C PRO A 84 15.53 8.74 10.62
N ALA A 85 15.37 7.98 9.54
CA ALA A 85 15.68 6.56 9.51
C ALA A 85 16.62 6.23 8.36
N SER A 86 17.44 5.20 8.51
CA SER A 86 18.26 4.67 7.44
C SER A 86 17.40 3.99 6.36
N VAL A 87 17.93 3.92 5.14
CA VAL A 87 17.28 3.18 4.04
C VAL A 87 16.96 1.74 4.45
N GLN A 88 17.87 1.08 5.15
CA GLN A 88 17.67 -0.29 5.63
C GLN A 88 16.49 -0.38 6.62
N GLU A 89 16.34 0.56 7.53
CA GLU A 89 15.22 0.59 8.48
C GLU A 89 13.89 0.80 7.76
N ILE A 90 13.86 1.68 6.77
CA ILE A 90 12.66 1.90 5.93
C ILE A 90 12.27 0.60 5.20
N VAL A 91 13.23 -0.08 4.56
CA VAL A 91 12.96 -1.34 3.85
C VAL A 91 12.50 -2.43 4.82
N LEU A 92 13.12 -2.54 5.99
CA LEU A 92 12.73 -3.50 7.03
C LEU A 92 11.35 -3.20 7.62
N SER A 93 10.93 -1.94 7.66
CA SER A 93 9.60 -1.57 8.16
C SER A 93 8.45 -2.22 7.38
N GLY A 94 8.68 -2.61 6.12
CA GLY A 94 7.72 -3.39 5.33
C GLY A 94 7.33 -4.74 5.95
N PHE A 95 8.11 -5.26 6.90
CA PHE A 95 7.78 -6.50 7.63
C PHE A 95 7.01 -6.26 8.93
N LEU A 96 6.71 -5.02 9.31
CA LEU A 96 6.04 -4.71 10.59
C LEU A 96 4.70 -5.42 10.72
N SER A 97 3.90 -5.49 9.66
CA SER A 97 2.61 -6.18 9.65
C SER A 97 2.71 -7.70 9.82
N LYS A 98 3.83 -8.29 9.44
CA LYS A 98 4.09 -9.75 9.54
C LYS A 98 4.86 -10.13 10.79
N ARG A 99 5.55 -9.17 11.41
CA ARG A 99 6.41 -9.40 12.58
C ARG A 99 5.62 -9.70 13.86
N GLY A 100 4.40 -9.19 13.98
CA GLY A 100 3.61 -9.28 15.20
C GLY A 100 4.29 -8.56 16.36
N MET A 101 4.31 -9.15 17.56
CA MET A 101 4.90 -8.56 18.77
C MET A 101 6.41 -8.80 18.93
N ARG A 102 7.08 -9.37 17.95
CA ARG A 102 8.54 -9.60 18.04
C ARG A 102 9.31 -8.29 18.02
N PRO A 103 10.27 -8.04 18.92
CA PRO A 103 10.99 -6.77 19.00
C PRO A 103 12.03 -6.60 17.88
N PHE A 104 12.54 -7.69 17.32
CA PHE A 104 13.61 -7.65 16.32
C PHE A 104 13.23 -8.37 15.03
N TYR A 105 13.82 -7.94 13.91
CA TYR A 105 13.73 -8.62 12.63
C TYR A 105 14.59 -9.91 12.65
N ASN A 106 14.05 -10.99 12.10
CA ASN A 106 14.78 -12.25 12.00
C ASN A 106 15.77 -12.25 10.83
N LYS A 107 16.57 -13.33 10.72
CA LYS A 107 17.60 -13.45 9.67
C LYS A 107 16.98 -13.48 8.26
N GLU A 108 15.83 -14.15 8.10
CA GLU A 108 15.14 -14.24 6.80
C GLU A 108 14.60 -12.89 6.34
N GLU A 109 13.96 -12.12 7.23
CA GLU A 109 13.48 -10.78 6.94
C GLU A 109 14.61 -9.84 6.50
N ARG A 110 15.76 -9.90 7.21
CA ARG A 110 16.96 -9.14 6.83
C ARG A 110 17.52 -9.57 5.47
N LYS A 111 17.53 -10.85 5.17
CA LYS A 111 17.99 -11.40 3.90
C LYS A 111 17.09 -10.98 2.74
N ILE A 112 15.77 -10.99 2.94
CA ILE A 112 14.79 -10.52 1.95
C ILE A 112 14.95 -9.01 1.74
N ALA A 113 15.08 -8.23 2.82
CA ALA A 113 15.32 -6.78 2.72
C ALA A 113 16.58 -6.49 1.91
N GLN A 114 17.69 -7.18 2.19
CA GLN A 114 18.95 -7.01 1.46
C GLN A 114 18.81 -7.39 -0.03
N LYS A 115 18.12 -8.51 -0.32
CA LYS A 115 17.83 -8.92 -1.70
C LYS A 115 17.02 -7.85 -2.45
N ASN A 116 16.03 -7.25 -1.81
CA ASN A 116 15.22 -6.20 -2.41
C ASN A 116 16.02 -4.92 -2.62
N MET A 117 16.85 -4.51 -1.65
CA MET A 117 17.75 -3.35 -1.81
C MET A 117 18.73 -3.55 -2.97
N LYS A 118 19.29 -4.75 -3.11
CA LYS A 118 20.17 -5.11 -4.23
C LYS A 118 19.45 -5.06 -5.57
N ARG A 119 18.21 -5.58 -5.63
CA ARG A 119 17.37 -5.55 -6.84
C ARG A 119 17.03 -4.13 -7.29
N LEU A 120 16.90 -3.21 -6.35
CA LEU A 120 16.62 -1.80 -6.60
C LEU A 120 17.91 -0.95 -6.71
N GLU A 121 19.09 -1.56 -6.63
CA GLU A 121 20.41 -0.90 -6.70
C GLU A 121 20.64 0.14 -5.60
N ILE A 122 19.92 0.04 -4.48
CA ILE A 122 20.02 0.96 -3.33
C ILE A 122 20.87 0.40 -2.18
N GLU A 123 21.42 -0.80 -2.31
CA GLU A 123 22.27 -1.43 -1.28
C GLU A 123 23.46 -0.54 -0.84
N PRO A 124 24.17 0.20 -1.74
CA PRO A 124 25.25 1.10 -1.32
C PRO A 124 24.82 2.22 -0.36
N PHE A 125 23.52 2.54 -0.37
CA PHE A 125 22.94 3.61 0.45
C PHE A 125 22.26 3.09 1.72
N MET A 126 22.30 1.80 2.02
CA MET A 126 21.52 1.17 3.09
C MET A 126 21.71 1.80 4.47
N LYS A 127 22.89 2.37 4.75
CA LYS A 127 23.20 3.05 6.01
C LYS A 127 22.97 4.57 6.00
N LYS A 128 22.69 5.15 4.81
CA LYS A 128 22.39 6.57 4.70
C LYS A 128 21.02 6.88 5.27
N CYS A 129 20.86 8.09 5.81
CA CYS A 129 19.55 8.57 6.22
C CYS A 129 18.67 8.75 4.99
N TYR A 130 17.42 8.31 5.07
CA TYR A 130 16.46 8.38 3.96
C TYR A 130 16.25 9.82 3.46
N ARG A 131 16.20 10.79 4.37
CA ARG A 131 16.05 12.21 4.01
C ARG A 131 17.20 12.77 3.17
N ASP A 132 18.40 12.17 3.27
CA ASP A 132 19.61 12.64 2.57
C ASP A 132 19.71 12.05 1.14
N LEU A 133 18.74 11.24 0.74
CA LEU A 133 18.64 10.74 -0.62
C LEU A 133 17.90 11.78 -1.46
N SER A 134 18.56 12.27 -2.51
CA SER A 134 17.89 13.00 -3.58
C SER A 134 16.94 12.05 -4.29
N GLY A 135 15.72 12.48 -4.48
CA GLY A 135 14.67 11.71 -5.17
C GLY A 135 15.03 11.33 -6.61
#